data_152b14b9ecd38252393f379497f9e40a
#
_entry.id   152b14b9ecd38252393f379497f9e40a
#
_cell.length_a   1.000
_cell.length_b   1.000
_cell.length_c   1.000
_cell.angle_alpha   90.00
_cell.angle_beta   90.00
_cell.angle_gamma   90.00
#
_symmetry.space_group_name_H-M   'P 1'
#
loop_
_entity.id
_entity.type
_entity.pdbx_description
1 polymer ?
#
loop_
_entity_poly.entity_id
_entity_poly.type
_entity_poly.pdbx_seq_one_letter_code
_entity_poly.pdbx_strand_id
1 'polypeptide(L)'
;MKHFRLLRADEIECRVSTVKKNGCSLLLYKDARCDQNILDETFGIFGWERSHQLIGDRLYCTVSVRNPDTGEWIRKQDVGTESYTEKEKGQASDSFKRACFNLGIGRELYTSPFIWIGTDGCTIKEVNGRFTTYDHFSVSNIEYENDRVSYLTIINNSMGNKQVYSFGSANVKLDENKIKALRMQIEASGVHEESITQRYKVKELNELTFEQWNKVMSVLQKQIDEGKNS
;
A
#
# COMPACT_ATOMS: atom_id res chain seq x y z
N MET A 1 0.28 22.52 8.87
CA MET A 1 0.64 21.29 9.65
C MET A 1 1.33 20.35 8.67
N LYS A 2 2.56 19.92 8.95
CA LYS A 2 3.23 18.92 8.08
C LYS A 2 2.46 17.60 8.20
N HIS A 3 2.00 17.04 7.07
CA HIS A 3 1.48 15.69 7.01
C HIS A 3 2.66 14.71 6.95
N PHE A 4 2.55 13.58 7.65
CA PHE A 4 3.47 12.47 7.47
C PHE A 4 3.31 11.91 6.05
N ARG A 5 4.40 11.47 5.45
CA ARG A 5 4.31 10.73 4.20
C ARG A 5 3.64 9.38 4.42
N LEU A 6 3.02 8.87 3.38
CA LEU A 6 2.48 7.52 3.36
C LEU A 6 3.61 6.47 3.23
N LEU A 7 3.31 5.23 3.59
CA LEU A 7 4.26 4.12 3.57
C LEU A 7 4.63 3.72 2.13
N ARG A 8 5.89 3.40 1.92
CA ARG A 8 6.37 2.78 0.68
C ARG A 8 6.17 1.27 0.71
N ALA A 9 6.18 0.63 -0.46
CA ALA A 9 5.99 -0.82 -0.60
C ALA A 9 7.01 -1.62 0.23
N ASP A 10 8.27 -1.18 0.27
CA ASP A 10 9.37 -1.81 1.01
C ASP A 10 9.29 -1.63 2.55
N GLU A 11 8.41 -0.76 3.02
CA GLU A 11 8.14 -0.52 4.45
C GLU A 11 6.95 -1.33 4.99
N ILE A 12 6.28 -2.09 4.10
CA ILE A 12 5.06 -2.84 4.44
C ILE A 12 5.37 -4.34 4.46
N GLU A 13 5.15 -4.94 5.61
CA GLU A 13 5.24 -6.39 5.81
C GLU A 13 3.91 -7.07 5.54
N CYS A 14 3.93 -8.21 4.83
CA CYS A 14 2.79 -9.10 4.68
C CYS A 14 2.85 -10.20 5.73
N ARG A 15 1.83 -10.33 6.57
CA ARG A 15 1.73 -11.41 7.55
C ARG A 15 0.55 -12.31 7.27
N VAL A 16 0.79 -13.62 7.25
CA VAL A 16 -0.28 -14.61 7.17
C VAL A 16 -1.10 -14.55 8.46
N SER A 17 -2.40 -14.30 8.32
CA SER A 17 -3.35 -14.19 9.43
C SER A 17 -4.13 -15.48 9.63
N THR A 18 -4.75 -15.99 8.58
CA THR A 18 -5.56 -17.22 8.62
C THR A 18 -5.16 -18.12 7.46
N VAL A 19 -5.02 -19.42 7.73
CA VAL A 19 -4.77 -20.43 6.68
C VAL A 19 -5.93 -21.43 6.68
N LYS A 20 -6.47 -21.69 5.50
CA LYS A 20 -7.50 -22.70 5.23
C LYS A 20 -7.03 -23.65 4.12
N LYS A 21 -7.75 -24.74 3.90
CA LYS A 21 -7.44 -25.72 2.85
C LYS A 21 -7.33 -25.08 1.45
N ASN A 22 -8.08 -24.02 1.19
CA ASN A 22 -8.18 -23.36 -0.12
C ASN A 22 -7.40 -22.04 -0.25
N GLY A 23 -6.55 -21.70 0.74
CA GLY A 23 -5.74 -20.48 0.68
C GLY A 23 -5.43 -19.88 2.04
N CYS A 24 -4.90 -18.65 2.02
CA CYS A 24 -4.61 -17.90 3.23
C CYS A 24 -5.01 -16.43 3.09
N SER A 25 -5.28 -15.77 4.23
CA SER A 25 -5.43 -14.32 4.28
C SER A 25 -4.15 -13.66 4.76
N LEU A 26 -3.88 -12.47 4.21
CA LEU A 26 -2.76 -11.64 4.61
C LEU A 26 -3.27 -10.36 5.30
N LEU A 27 -2.47 -9.89 6.25
CA LEU A 27 -2.60 -8.56 6.85
C LEU A 27 -1.32 -7.77 6.56
N LEU A 28 -1.48 -6.47 6.34
CA LEU A 28 -0.36 -5.55 6.12
C LEU A 28 0.06 -4.93 7.45
N TYR A 29 1.36 -4.88 7.69
CA TYR A 29 1.98 -4.33 8.89
C TYR A 29 3.17 -3.46 8.53
N LYS A 30 3.62 -2.67 9.48
CA LYS A 30 4.91 -1.96 9.44
C LYS A 30 5.71 -2.29 10.70
N ASP A 31 7.03 -2.24 10.62
CA ASP A 31 7.86 -2.36 11.80
C ASP A 31 8.08 -1.00 12.51
N ALA A 32 8.61 -1.05 13.72
CA ALA A 32 8.84 0.16 14.51
C ALA A 32 9.96 1.06 13.94
N ARG A 33 10.86 0.52 13.11
CA ARG A 33 11.92 1.30 12.45
C ARG A 33 11.35 2.21 11.37
N CYS A 34 10.31 1.74 10.69
CA CYS A 34 9.57 2.56 9.75
C CYS A 34 9.02 3.83 10.43
N ASP A 35 8.40 3.67 11.61
CA ASP A 35 7.91 4.83 12.39
C ASP A 35 9.03 5.78 12.78
N GLN A 36 10.19 5.26 13.23
CA GLN A 36 11.35 6.06 13.58
C GLN A 36 11.85 6.88 12.38
N ASN A 37 12.01 6.22 11.22
CA ASN A 37 12.44 6.89 9.99
C ASN A 37 11.51 8.03 9.59
N ILE A 38 10.18 7.80 9.66
CA ILE A 38 9.19 8.81 9.32
C ILE A 38 9.22 10.00 10.31
N LEU A 39 9.42 9.72 11.60
CA LEU A 39 9.59 10.76 12.61
C LEU A 39 10.86 11.57 12.38
N ASP A 40 11.99 10.90 12.09
CA ASP A 40 13.27 11.55 11.78
C ASP A 40 13.19 12.39 10.50
N GLU A 41 12.54 11.89 9.45
CA GLU A 41 12.31 12.62 8.19
C GLU A 41 11.44 13.86 8.41
N THR A 42 10.45 13.78 9.32
CA THR A 42 9.48 14.86 9.52
C THR A 42 9.97 15.92 10.48
N PHE A 43 10.59 15.53 11.58
CA PHE A 43 10.95 16.44 12.69
C PHE A 43 12.46 16.58 12.90
N GLY A 44 13.28 15.72 12.26
CA GLY A 44 14.68 15.54 12.57
C GLY A 44 14.88 14.76 13.88
N ILE A 45 16.08 14.24 14.07
CA ILE A 45 16.43 13.39 15.23
C ILE A 45 16.28 14.10 16.61
N PHE A 46 16.26 15.40 16.64
CA PHE A 46 16.08 16.21 17.86
C PHE A 46 14.67 16.80 18.01
N GLY A 47 13.77 16.56 17.06
CA GLY A 47 12.43 17.13 17.04
C GLY A 47 11.36 16.20 17.59
N TRP A 48 11.73 15.00 18.03
CA TRP A 48 10.82 14.06 18.67
C TRP A 48 11.50 13.26 19.77
N GLU A 49 10.71 12.71 20.67
CA GLU A 49 11.16 11.85 21.75
C GLU A 49 10.12 10.76 22.04
N ARG A 50 10.55 9.67 22.66
CA ARG A 50 9.64 8.64 23.20
C ARG A 50 10.01 8.29 24.62
N SER A 51 8.99 7.96 25.40
CA SER A 51 9.17 7.37 26.74
C SER A 51 8.20 6.22 26.94
N HIS A 52 8.58 5.26 27.77
CA HIS A 52 7.73 4.15 28.17
C HIS A 52 7.44 4.25 29.65
N GLN A 53 6.19 3.95 30.03
CA GLN A 53 5.74 3.95 31.41
C GLN A 53 4.87 2.73 31.66
N LEU A 54 5.15 2.03 32.75
CA LEU A 54 4.31 0.97 33.25
C LEU A 54 3.13 1.59 34.03
N ILE A 55 1.90 1.34 33.60
CA ILE A 55 0.67 1.79 34.25
C ILE A 55 -0.14 0.53 34.59
N GLY A 56 -0.22 0.19 35.88
CA GLY A 56 -0.67 -1.12 36.29
C GLY A 56 0.29 -2.21 35.81
N ASP A 57 -0.22 -3.16 35.05
CA ASP A 57 0.50 -4.28 34.44
C ASP A 57 0.80 -4.09 32.94
N ARG A 58 0.55 -2.88 32.39
CA ARG A 58 0.65 -2.60 30.95
C ARG A 58 1.67 -1.52 30.64
N LEU A 59 2.45 -1.77 29.59
CA LEU A 59 3.44 -0.84 29.12
C LEU A 59 2.81 0.13 28.10
N TYR A 60 2.86 1.43 28.45
CA TYR A 60 2.45 2.52 27.58
C TYR A 60 3.66 3.19 26.95
N CYS A 61 3.55 3.60 25.70
CA CYS A 61 4.51 4.45 25.03
C CYS A 61 3.89 5.82 24.78
N THR A 62 4.59 6.87 25.19
CA THR A 62 4.30 8.26 24.80
C THR A 62 5.29 8.67 23.73
N VAL A 63 4.80 9.11 22.59
CA VAL A 63 5.58 9.77 21.54
C VAL A 63 5.26 11.26 21.59
N SER A 64 6.30 12.08 21.71
CA SER A 64 6.21 13.54 21.72
C SER A 64 6.88 14.08 20.47
N VAL A 65 6.23 15.02 19.80
CA VAL A 65 6.76 15.71 18.63
C VAL A 65 6.69 17.23 18.86
N ARG A 66 7.71 17.95 18.41
CA ARG A 66 7.75 19.40 18.54
C ARG A 66 7.03 20.04 17.35
N ASN A 67 5.99 20.84 17.64
CA ASN A 67 5.35 21.63 16.61
C ASN A 67 6.34 22.69 16.10
N PRO A 68 6.73 22.68 14.81
CA PRO A 68 7.71 23.62 14.27
C PRO A 68 7.20 25.08 14.27
N ASP A 69 5.89 25.28 14.22
CA ASP A 69 5.28 26.63 14.13
C ASP A 69 5.14 27.30 15.50
N THR A 70 4.79 26.52 16.56
CA THR A 70 4.55 27.06 17.90
C THR A 70 5.65 26.73 18.90
N GLY A 71 6.50 25.73 18.60
CA GLY A 71 7.52 25.22 19.52
C GLY A 71 6.97 24.31 20.63
N GLU A 72 5.66 24.10 20.67
CA GLU A 72 4.99 23.26 21.68
C GLU A 72 5.22 21.78 21.44
N TRP A 73 5.27 21.00 22.52
CA TRP A 73 5.33 19.54 22.46
C TRP A 73 3.93 18.93 22.43
N ILE A 74 3.62 18.23 21.34
CA ILE A 74 2.39 17.45 21.17
C ILE A 74 2.68 16.00 21.54
N ARG A 75 1.88 15.43 22.44
CA ARG A 75 2.08 14.08 22.96
C ARG A 75 0.92 13.16 22.59
N LYS A 76 1.24 11.94 22.12
CA LYS A 76 0.29 10.87 21.92
C LYS A 76 0.79 9.61 22.64
N GLN A 77 -0.12 8.95 23.33
CA GLN A 77 0.18 7.75 24.12
C GLN A 77 -0.71 6.59 23.70
N ASP A 78 -0.17 5.38 23.73
CA ASP A 78 -0.95 4.17 23.58
C ASP A 78 -0.29 2.99 24.32
N VAL A 79 -1.06 1.92 24.54
CA VAL A 79 -0.65 0.70 25.22
C VAL A 79 -0.24 -0.36 24.22
N GLY A 80 0.78 -1.15 24.56
CA GLY A 80 1.20 -2.31 23.78
C GLY A 80 0.61 -3.62 24.29
N THR A 81 0.44 -4.56 23.37
CA THR A 81 0.13 -5.94 23.68
C THR A 81 1.40 -6.79 23.75
N GLU A 82 1.45 -7.79 24.63
CA GLU A 82 2.56 -8.72 24.72
C GLU A 82 2.65 -9.61 23.48
N SER A 83 3.85 -9.91 23.01
CA SER A 83 4.09 -10.95 22.01
C SER A 83 4.28 -12.33 22.68
N TYR A 84 4.04 -13.40 21.92
CA TYR A 84 4.21 -14.76 22.44
C TYR A 84 5.67 -15.15 22.68
N THR A 85 6.61 -14.58 21.92
CA THR A 85 8.02 -15.01 21.91
C THR A 85 8.96 -14.08 22.69
N GLU A 86 8.76 -12.76 22.60
CA GLU A 86 9.58 -11.74 23.27
C GLU A 86 8.65 -10.71 23.90
N LYS A 87 8.07 -11.06 25.04
CA LYS A 87 6.98 -10.31 25.68
C LYS A 87 7.28 -8.82 25.84
N GLU A 88 8.36 -8.48 26.55
CA GLU A 88 8.71 -7.10 26.88
C GLU A 88 9.06 -6.27 25.63
N LYS A 89 9.93 -6.83 24.77
CA LYS A 89 10.33 -6.18 23.52
C LYS A 89 9.17 -6.01 22.56
N GLY A 90 8.30 -7.04 22.46
CA GLY A 90 7.09 -7.00 21.65
C GLY A 90 6.13 -5.94 22.14
N GLN A 91 5.90 -5.85 23.45
CA GLN A 91 5.01 -4.87 24.07
C GLN A 91 5.54 -3.43 23.89
N ALA A 92 6.86 -3.21 24.07
CA ALA A 92 7.48 -1.91 23.84
C ALA A 92 7.37 -1.46 22.37
N SER A 93 7.64 -2.37 21.44
CA SER A 93 7.52 -2.09 20.01
C SER A 93 6.06 -1.84 19.58
N ASP A 94 5.11 -2.60 20.11
CA ASP A 94 3.70 -2.45 19.79
C ASP A 94 3.13 -1.14 20.34
N SER A 95 3.44 -0.79 21.61
CA SER A 95 3.00 0.46 22.21
C SER A 95 3.53 1.68 21.44
N PHE A 96 4.77 1.62 20.96
CA PHE A 96 5.36 2.68 20.14
C PHE A 96 4.65 2.83 18.78
N LYS A 97 4.46 1.73 18.04
CA LYS A 97 3.73 1.75 16.76
C LYS A 97 2.33 2.31 16.90
N ARG A 98 1.62 1.97 17.99
CA ARG A 98 0.28 2.47 18.28
C ARG A 98 0.27 3.94 18.64
N ALA A 99 1.25 4.42 19.41
CA ALA A 99 1.42 5.86 19.69
C ALA A 99 1.70 6.64 18.40
N CYS A 100 2.51 6.11 17.47
CA CYS A 100 2.76 6.69 16.15
C CYS A 100 1.48 6.70 15.27
N PHE A 101 0.67 5.64 15.34
CA PHE A 101 -0.64 5.62 14.68
C PHE A 101 -1.56 6.75 15.19
N ASN A 102 -1.52 7.07 16.50
CA ASN A 102 -2.27 8.20 17.06
C ASN A 102 -1.78 9.56 16.57
N LEU A 103 -0.52 9.66 16.11
CA LEU A 103 0.01 10.83 15.41
C LEU A 103 -0.44 10.90 13.94
N GLY A 104 -0.78 9.77 13.32
CA GLY A 104 -1.21 9.66 11.92
C GLY A 104 -0.37 8.74 11.05
N ILE A 105 0.73 8.17 11.55
CA ILE A 105 1.65 7.34 10.77
C ILE A 105 1.07 5.93 10.55
N GLY A 106 0.96 5.51 9.30
CA GLY A 106 0.54 4.16 8.91
C GLY A 106 -0.96 3.92 8.98
N ARG A 107 -1.78 4.98 9.09
CA ARG A 107 -3.25 4.86 9.12
C ARG A 107 -3.81 4.31 7.82
N GLU A 108 -3.15 4.57 6.71
CA GLU A 108 -3.52 4.11 5.37
C GLU A 108 -3.59 2.58 5.28
N LEU A 109 -2.82 1.84 6.07
CA LEU A 109 -2.88 0.37 6.09
C LEU A 109 -4.25 -0.18 6.49
N TYR A 110 -5.02 0.57 7.30
CA TYR A 110 -6.38 0.21 7.69
C TYR A 110 -7.40 0.40 6.56
N THR A 111 -7.00 1.01 5.47
CA THR A 111 -7.81 1.14 4.25
C THR A 111 -7.55 0.03 3.25
N SER A 112 -6.61 -0.89 3.56
CA SER A 112 -6.29 -2.05 2.74
C SER A 112 -7.53 -2.91 2.49
N PRO A 113 -7.73 -3.43 1.28
CA PRO A 113 -8.77 -4.40 1.01
C PRO A 113 -8.50 -5.72 1.77
N PHE A 114 -9.52 -6.56 1.87
CA PHE A 114 -9.32 -7.93 2.34
C PHE A 114 -8.47 -8.71 1.35
N ILE A 115 -7.33 -9.23 1.82
CA ILE A 115 -6.35 -9.92 0.98
C ILE A 115 -6.52 -11.42 1.19
N TRP A 116 -6.94 -12.14 0.14
CA TRP A 116 -7.02 -13.58 0.09
C TRP A 116 -6.16 -14.12 -1.03
N ILE A 117 -5.29 -15.08 -0.72
CA ILE A 117 -4.44 -15.78 -1.68
C ILE A 117 -4.94 -17.20 -1.82
N GLY A 118 -5.36 -17.59 -3.02
CA GLY A 118 -5.79 -18.95 -3.33
C GLY A 118 -4.61 -19.92 -3.44
N THR A 119 -4.92 -21.21 -3.59
CA THR A 119 -3.90 -22.29 -3.69
C THR A 119 -3.05 -22.22 -4.95
N ASP A 120 -3.44 -21.46 -5.94
CA ASP A 120 -2.63 -21.11 -7.12
C ASP A 120 -1.51 -20.11 -6.82
N GLY A 121 -1.66 -19.34 -5.73
CA GLY A 121 -0.74 -18.31 -5.27
C GLY A 121 0.00 -18.63 -3.97
N CYS A 122 -0.34 -19.72 -3.28
CA CYS A 122 0.34 -20.13 -2.05
C CYS A 122 0.34 -21.66 -1.86
N THR A 123 1.39 -22.14 -1.18
CA THR A 123 1.55 -23.55 -0.83
C THR A 123 0.90 -23.83 0.53
N ILE A 124 -0.19 -24.58 0.54
CA ILE A 124 -0.87 -24.98 1.78
C ILE A 124 -0.44 -26.39 2.16
N LYS A 125 -0.05 -26.57 3.42
CA LYS A 125 0.29 -27.87 4.03
C LYS A 125 -0.63 -28.14 5.20
N GLU A 126 -0.96 -29.41 5.42
CA GLU A 126 -1.64 -29.83 6.62
C GLU A 126 -0.62 -30.44 7.60
N VAL A 127 -0.52 -29.89 8.78
CA VAL A 127 0.40 -30.33 9.84
C VAL A 127 -0.40 -30.49 11.12
N ASN A 128 -0.44 -31.72 11.67
CA ASN A 128 -1.19 -32.05 12.88
C ASN A 128 -2.67 -31.59 12.86
N GLY A 129 -3.35 -31.81 11.70
CA GLY A 129 -4.75 -31.44 11.51
C GLY A 129 -5.01 -29.93 11.34
N ARG A 130 -3.95 -29.13 11.17
CA ARG A 130 -4.06 -27.68 10.93
C ARG A 130 -3.42 -27.31 9.59
N PHE A 131 -4.10 -26.44 8.85
CA PHE A 131 -3.55 -25.90 7.62
C PHE A 131 -2.54 -24.79 7.94
N THR A 132 -1.40 -24.82 7.27
CA THR A 132 -0.33 -23.83 7.43
C THR A 132 0.33 -23.53 6.09
N THR A 133 0.99 -22.38 5.99
CA THR A 133 1.90 -22.04 4.89
C THR A 133 3.20 -21.50 5.45
N TYR A 134 4.30 -21.81 4.77
CA TYR A 134 5.63 -21.26 5.05
C TYR A 134 6.07 -20.28 3.96
N ASP A 135 5.16 -19.93 3.08
CA ASP A 135 5.44 -18.97 2.01
C ASP A 135 5.64 -17.57 2.58
N HIS A 136 6.54 -16.82 1.96
CA HIS A 136 6.84 -15.43 2.27
C HIS A 136 6.23 -14.52 1.21
N PHE A 137 5.56 -13.48 1.67
CA PHE A 137 4.89 -12.51 0.80
C PHE A 137 5.45 -11.12 1.03
N SER A 138 5.50 -10.31 -0.03
CA SER A 138 5.86 -8.90 0.06
C SER A 138 4.98 -8.05 -0.85
N VAL A 139 4.81 -6.78 -0.47
CA VAL A 139 4.18 -5.79 -1.31
C VAL A 139 5.16 -5.42 -2.41
N SER A 140 4.77 -5.62 -3.67
CA SER A 140 5.60 -5.24 -4.83
C SER A 140 5.28 -3.82 -5.31
N ASN A 141 4.03 -3.37 -5.16
CA ASN A 141 3.63 -2.00 -5.44
C ASN A 141 2.43 -1.61 -4.58
N ILE A 142 2.38 -0.33 -4.20
CA ILE A 142 1.25 0.27 -3.50
C ILE A 142 1.11 1.72 -3.94
N GLU A 143 -0.13 2.15 -4.16
CA GLU A 143 -0.47 3.54 -4.45
C GLU A 143 -1.64 3.98 -3.59
N TYR A 144 -1.74 5.28 -3.40
CA TYR A 144 -2.74 5.88 -2.53
C TYR A 144 -3.47 7.01 -3.24
N GLU A 145 -4.76 7.11 -2.93
CA GLU A 145 -5.60 8.23 -3.33
C GLU A 145 -6.39 8.70 -2.09
N ASN A 146 -6.30 9.98 -1.77
CA ASN A 146 -6.93 10.56 -0.57
C ASN A 146 -6.60 9.79 0.72
N ASP A 147 -5.32 9.48 0.93
CA ASP A 147 -4.79 8.71 2.07
C ASP A 147 -5.36 7.28 2.21
N ARG A 148 -5.88 6.73 1.13
CA ARG A 148 -6.41 5.36 1.08
C ARG A 148 -5.66 4.54 0.03
N VAL A 149 -5.50 3.25 0.29
CA VAL A 149 -4.93 2.32 -0.70
C VAL A 149 -5.84 2.30 -1.94
N SER A 150 -5.33 2.76 -3.07
CA SER A 150 -6.00 2.76 -4.38
C SER A 150 -5.49 1.67 -5.31
N TYR A 151 -4.23 1.27 -5.15
CA TYR A 151 -3.62 0.15 -5.86
C TYR A 151 -2.69 -0.63 -4.95
N LEU A 152 -2.71 -1.96 -5.07
CA LEU A 152 -1.86 -2.85 -4.28
C LEU A 152 -1.56 -4.11 -5.08
N THR A 153 -0.29 -4.48 -5.17
CA THR A 153 0.14 -5.80 -5.68
C THR A 153 1.02 -6.50 -4.67
N ILE A 154 0.82 -7.81 -4.55
CA ILE A 154 1.58 -8.68 -3.65
C ILE A 154 2.19 -9.81 -4.45
N ILE A 155 3.44 -10.12 -4.15
CA ILE A 155 4.18 -11.26 -4.71
C ILE A 155 4.43 -12.30 -3.64
N ASN A 156 4.50 -13.56 -4.07
CA ASN A 156 4.99 -14.68 -3.25
C ASN A 156 6.47 -14.91 -3.57
N ASN A 157 7.33 -14.56 -2.63
CA ASN A 157 8.78 -14.69 -2.79
C ASN A 157 9.22 -16.16 -2.84
N SER A 158 8.49 -17.05 -2.15
CA SER A 158 8.75 -18.50 -2.16
C SER A 158 8.40 -19.18 -3.48
N MET A 159 7.62 -18.50 -4.34
CA MET A 159 7.23 -18.96 -5.68
C MET A 159 7.91 -18.14 -6.79
N GLY A 160 9.16 -17.75 -6.60
CA GLY A 160 9.93 -16.99 -7.59
C GLY A 160 9.38 -15.60 -7.86
N ASN A 161 8.90 -14.91 -6.84
CA ASN A 161 8.29 -13.59 -6.92
C ASN A 161 7.02 -13.53 -7.81
N LYS A 162 6.27 -14.65 -7.86
CA LYS A 162 5.01 -14.68 -8.57
C LYS A 162 4.04 -13.66 -7.99
N GLN A 163 3.43 -12.81 -8.84
CA GLN A 163 2.33 -11.96 -8.40
C GLN A 163 1.11 -12.82 -8.08
N VAL A 164 0.60 -12.69 -6.86
CA VAL A 164 -0.47 -13.54 -6.31
C VAL A 164 -1.70 -12.75 -5.89
N TYR A 165 -1.60 -11.42 -5.85
CA TYR A 165 -2.71 -10.54 -5.53
C TYR A 165 -2.58 -9.20 -6.27
N SER A 166 -3.73 -8.66 -6.68
CA SER A 166 -3.84 -7.31 -7.23
C SER A 166 -5.17 -6.70 -6.82
N PHE A 167 -5.14 -5.44 -6.44
CA PHE A 167 -6.32 -4.62 -6.13
C PHE A 167 -6.18 -3.25 -6.79
N GLY A 168 -7.27 -2.76 -7.35
CA GLY A 168 -7.30 -1.47 -8.01
C GLY A 168 -6.58 -1.46 -9.36
N SER A 169 -6.41 -0.27 -9.90
CA SER A 169 -5.63 -0.02 -11.12
C SER A 169 -4.48 0.90 -10.78
N ALA A 170 -3.26 0.54 -11.20
CA ALA A 170 -2.11 1.41 -11.02
C ALA A 170 -2.38 2.77 -11.69
N ASN A 171 -2.15 3.85 -10.94
CA ASN A 171 -2.12 5.22 -11.47
C ASN A 171 -0.79 5.44 -12.22
N VAL A 172 -0.49 4.55 -13.15
CA VAL A 172 0.67 4.72 -14.02
C VAL A 172 0.35 5.89 -14.93
N LYS A 173 0.91 7.06 -14.63
CA LYS A 173 0.95 8.14 -15.61
C LYS A 173 1.53 7.55 -16.89
N LEU A 174 0.82 7.71 -17.98
CA LEU A 174 1.31 7.22 -19.27
C LEU A 174 2.64 7.91 -19.57
N ASP A 175 3.66 7.14 -19.85
CA ASP A 175 4.93 7.69 -20.32
C ASP A 175 4.75 8.36 -21.68
N GLU A 176 5.70 9.21 -22.07
CA GLU A 176 5.63 9.97 -23.32
C GLU A 176 5.48 9.05 -24.55
N ASN A 177 6.06 7.85 -24.52
CA ASN A 177 5.95 6.89 -25.62
C ASN A 177 4.52 6.35 -25.77
N LYS A 178 3.85 6.04 -24.63
CA LYS A 178 2.44 5.60 -24.64
C LYS A 178 1.50 6.71 -25.08
N ILE A 179 1.74 7.95 -24.65
CA ILE A 179 0.97 9.12 -25.12
C ILE A 179 1.16 9.32 -26.60
N LYS A 180 2.38 9.23 -27.10
CA LYS A 180 2.68 9.33 -28.54
C LYS A 180 1.98 8.22 -29.33
N ALA A 181 2.06 6.97 -28.87
CA ALA A 181 1.36 5.85 -29.51
C ALA A 181 -0.16 6.05 -29.52
N LEU A 182 -0.74 6.56 -28.43
CA LEU A 182 -2.16 6.85 -28.36
C LEU A 182 -2.58 7.94 -29.35
N ARG A 183 -1.82 9.03 -29.45
CA ARG A 183 -2.09 10.10 -30.41
C ARG A 183 -2.01 9.62 -31.86
N MET A 184 -1.04 8.78 -32.20
CA MET A 184 -0.96 8.17 -33.52
C MET A 184 -2.18 7.31 -33.85
N GLN A 185 -2.69 6.55 -32.89
CA GLN A 185 -3.92 5.75 -33.12
C GLN A 185 -5.18 6.62 -33.18
N ILE A 186 -5.27 7.68 -32.40
CA ILE A 186 -6.35 8.68 -32.48
C ILE A 186 -6.40 9.26 -33.90
N GLU A 187 -5.27 9.72 -34.41
CA GLU A 187 -5.15 10.26 -35.78
C GLU A 187 -5.56 9.21 -36.83
N ALA A 188 -5.05 7.98 -36.71
CA ALA A 188 -5.35 6.90 -37.65
C ALA A 188 -6.81 6.45 -37.63
N SER A 189 -7.50 6.57 -36.51
CA SER A 189 -8.91 6.18 -36.34
C SER A 189 -9.90 7.27 -36.69
N GLY A 190 -9.46 8.53 -36.84
CA GLY A 190 -10.34 9.70 -37.05
C GLY A 190 -11.16 10.09 -35.79
N VAL A 191 -10.85 9.54 -34.63
CA VAL A 191 -11.51 9.89 -33.36
C VAL A 191 -10.92 11.20 -32.83
N HIS A 192 -11.74 12.04 -32.21
CA HIS A 192 -11.27 13.28 -31.59
C HIS A 192 -10.79 13.02 -30.14
N GLU A 193 -9.65 13.60 -29.76
CA GLU A 193 -9.06 13.48 -28.41
C GLU A 193 -10.05 13.88 -27.31
N GLU A 194 -10.87 14.92 -27.57
CA GLU A 194 -11.88 15.40 -26.64
C GLU A 194 -12.94 14.34 -26.30
N SER A 195 -13.29 13.46 -27.25
CA SER A 195 -14.24 12.37 -27.02
C SER A 195 -13.72 11.38 -25.99
N ILE A 196 -12.41 11.13 -25.98
CA ILE A 196 -11.74 10.24 -25.04
C ILE A 196 -11.66 10.90 -23.66
N THR A 197 -11.18 12.15 -23.60
CA THR A 197 -11.04 12.89 -22.34
C THR A 197 -12.37 13.10 -21.62
N GLN A 198 -13.43 13.42 -22.38
CA GLN A 198 -14.80 13.53 -21.83
C GLN A 198 -15.33 12.20 -21.31
N ARG A 199 -15.14 11.10 -22.07
CA ARG A 199 -15.60 9.76 -21.66
C ARG A 199 -14.98 9.30 -20.34
N TYR A 200 -13.70 9.57 -20.15
CA TYR A 200 -12.96 9.15 -18.95
C TYR A 200 -12.88 10.25 -17.88
N LYS A 201 -13.48 11.43 -18.13
CA LYS A 201 -13.52 12.59 -17.22
C LYS A 201 -12.10 13.04 -16.77
N VAL A 202 -11.16 13.02 -17.70
CA VAL A 202 -9.79 13.52 -17.52
C VAL A 202 -9.62 14.83 -18.31
N LYS A 203 -8.65 15.66 -17.91
CA LYS A 203 -8.36 16.93 -18.63
C LYS A 203 -7.46 16.70 -19.81
N GLU A 204 -6.51 15.76 -19.67
CA GLU A 204 -5.52 15.45 -20.70
C GLU A 204 -5.32 13.93 -20.80
N LEU A 205 -4.82 13.44 -21.96
CA LEU A 205 -4.56 12.02 -22.20
C LEU A 205 -3.54 11.40 -21.23
N ASN A 206 -2.63 12.20 -20.69
CA ASN A 206 -1.63 11.75 -19.72
C ASN A 206 -2.23 11.41 -18.32
N GLU A 207 -3.47 11.84 -18.07
CA GLU A 207 -4.22 11.52 -16.85
C GLU A 207 -4.97 10.17 -16.93
N LEU A 208 -5.02 9.54 -18.12
CA LEU A 208 -5.60 8.21 -18.26
C LEU A 208 -4.78 7.18 -17.47
N THR A 209 -5.46 6.28 -16.77
CA THR A 209 -4.80 5.11 -16.18
C THR A 209 -4.32 4.15 -17.28
N PHE A 210 -3.34 3.30 -16.98
CA PHE A 210 -2.87 2.31 -17.94
C PHE A 210 -3.98 1.36 -18.41
N GLU A 211 -4.93 1.01 -17.55
CA GLU A 211 -6.10 0.21 -17.92
C GLU A 211 -7.02 0.96 -18.90
N GLN A 212 -7.28 2.25 -18.64
CA GLN A 212 -8.05 3.10 -19.55
C GLN A 212 -7.36 3.24 -20.88
N TRP A 213 -6.04 3.46 -20.89
CA TRP A 213 -5.23 3.51 -22.09
C TRP A 213 -5.33 2.22 -22.91
N ASN A 214 -5.18 1.04 -22.29
CA ASN A 214 -5.35 -0.26 -22.96
C ASN A 214 -6.75 -0.41 -23.59
N LYS A 215 -7.81 -0.01 -22.88
CA LYS A 215 -9.17 -0.05 -23.40
C LYS A 215 -9.36 0.87 -24.60
N VAL A 216 -8.83 2.10 -24.52
CA VAL A 216 -8.88 3.06 -25.62
C VAL A 216 -8.12 2.53 -26.83
N MET A 217 -6.88 2.08 -26.64
CA MET A 217 -6.03 1.51 -27.70
C MET A 217 -6.74 0.35 -28.43
N SER A 218 -7.37 -0.55 -27.67
CA SER A 218 -8.13 -1.69 -28.23
C SER A 218 -9.34 -1.25 -29.07
N VAL A 219 -10.07 -0.24 -28.61
CA VAL A 219 -11.22 0.30 -29.33
C VAL A 219 -10.81 1.01 -30.61
N LEU A 220 -9.78 1.86 -30.53
CA LEU A 220 -9.24 2.58 -31.69
C LEU A 220 -8.70 1.61 -32.75
N GLN A 221 -7.97 0.57 -32.32
CA GLN A 221 -7.47 -0.45 -33.25
C GLN A 221 -8.60 -1.14 -34.00
N LYS A 222 -9.68 -1.51 -33.28
CA LYS A 222 -10.84 -2.14 -33.91
C LYS A 222 -11.50 -1.24 -34.95
N GLN A 223 -11.63 0.07 -34.68
CA GLN A 223 -12.18 1.04 -35.63
C GLN A 223 -11.30 1.21 -36.87
N ILE A 224 -9.97 1.22 -36.71
CA ILE A 224 -9.01 1.27 -37.81
C ILE A 224 -9.15 0.04 -38.70
N ASP A 225 -9.31 -1.14 -38.10
CA ASP A 225 -9.41 -2.40 -38.83
C ASP A 225 -10.76 -2.51 -39.58
N GLU A 226 -11.85 -2.02 -38.96
CA GLU A 226 -13.19 -1.95 -39.60
C GLU A 226 -13.23 -0.95 -40.75
N GLY A 227 -12.56 0.24 -40.60
CA GLY A 227 -12.46 1.25 -41.65
C GLY A 227 -11.61 0.84 -42.85
N LYS A 228 -10.69 -0.12 -42.71
CA LYS A 228 -9.90 -0.69 -43.81
C LYS A 228 -10.66 -1.73 -44.66
N ASN A 229 -11.78 -2.27 -44.13
CA ASN A 229 -12.57 -3.31 -44.77
C ASN A 229 -13.84 -2.75 -45.44
N SER A 230 -14.01 -1.42 -45.45
CA SER A 230 -15.10 -0.69 -46.12
C SER A 230 -14.55 0.09 -47.30
#